data_d270db394ecacd5f5ac0d513c47344ff
#
_entry.id   d270db394ecacd5f5ac0d513c47344ff
#
_cell.length_a   1.000
_cell.length_b   1.000
_cell.length_c   1.000
_cell.angle_alpha   90.00
_cell.angle_beta   90.00
_cell.angle_gamma   90.00
#
_symmetry.space_group_name_H-M   'P 1'
#
loop_
_entity.id
_entity.type
_entity.pdbx_description
1 polymer ?
#
loop_
_entity_poly.entity_id
_entity_poly.type
_entity_poly.pdbx_seq_one_letter_code
_entity_poly.pdbx_strand_id
1 'polypeptide(L)'
;MRIITGKYKGRHFDIPRSFKARPTTDFAKENIFNVLTRYIDFEGISALDLFSGTGSISLELVSRGCEHVVSVEMDRDHHRFIQECFRKLLGDHGDHGDRSMIARNERITRPVPVIAVPMIAIRGDVFRYIKSCKQQFDFIFADPPYALKELPTIPGLIFEKGLLKDDGILVFEHGKDNDFSSDPHFVEHRTFGSVNFSIFRKEATASL
;
A
#
# COMPACT_ATOMS: atom_id res chain seq x y z
N MET A 1 -1.49 -1.07 -15.61
CA MET A 1 -1.85 -1.30 -14.21
C MET A 1 -3.34 -1.09 -14.04
N ARG A 2 -4.04 -2.05 -13.43
CA ARG A 2 -5.51 -2.03 -13.28
C ARG A 2 -5.89 -2.18 -11.80
N ILE A 3 -6.91 -1.46 -11.35
CA ILE A 3 -7.56 -1.69 -10.05
C ILE A 3 -8.53 -2.86 -10.19
N ILE A 4 -8.40 -3.87 -9.31
CA ILE A 4 -9.12 -5.13 -9.42
C ILE A 4 -10.50 -5.06 -8.77
N THR A 5 -10.58 -4.47 -7.57
CA THR A 5 -11.80 -4.50 -6.75
C THR A 5 -12.06 -3.15 -6.08
N GLY A 6 -13.22 -2.99 -5.46
CA GLY A 6 -13.59 -1.82 -4.66
C GLY A 6 -14.20 -0.68 -5.48
N LYS A 7 -14.21 0.51 -4.87
CA LYS A 7 -14.86 1.73 -5.38
C LYS A 7 -14.41 2.12 -6.77
N TYR A 8 -13.13 1.87 -7.10
CA TYR A 8 -12.51 2.27 -8.35
C TYR A 8 -12.20 1.10 -9.28
N LYS A 9 -12.87 -0.05 -9.08
CA LYS A 9 -12.71 -1.26 -9.89
C LYS A 9 -12.71 -0.96 -11.39
N GLY A 10 -11.75 -1.56 -12.12
CA GLY A 10 -11.63 -1.45 -13.57
C GLY A 10 -10.87 -0.21 -14.06
N ARG A 11 -10.53 0.74 -13.18
CA ARG A 11 -9.69 1.88 -13.58
C ARG A 11 -8.32 1.40 -14.05
N HIS A 12 -7.87 1.98 -15.15
CA HIS A 12 -6.58 1.72 -15.77
C HIS A 12 -5.67 2.93 -15.71
N PHE A 13 -4.37 2.65 -15.49
CA PHE A 13 -3.31 3.65 -15.56
C PHE A 13 -2.19 3.11 -16.44
N ASP A 14 -1.80 3.87 -17.47
CA ASP A 14 -0.74 3.49 -18.39
C ASP A 14 0.61 3.75 -17.73
N ILE A 15 1.36 2.66 -17.52
CA ILE A 15 2.69 2.73 -16.94
C ILE A 15 3.66 3.20 -18.01
N PRO A 16 4.49 4.23 -17.75
CA PRO A 16 5.50 4.68 -18.69
C PRO A 16 6.44 3.54 -19.12
N ARG A 17 6.71 3.43 -20.41
CA ARG A 17 7.61 2.38 -20.96
C ARG A 17 9.03 2.46 -20.43
N SER A 18 9.44 3.61 -19.89
CA SER A 18 10.74 3.83 -19.27
C SER A 18 10.89 3.15 -17.90
N PHE A 19 9.78 2.73 -17.28
CA PHE A 19 9.83 2.08 -15.97
C PHE A 19 10.38 0.65 -16.10
N LYS A 20 11.47 0.39 -15.36
CA LYS A 20 12.13 -0.93 -15.35
C LYS A 20 11.46 -1.93 -14.42
N ALA A 21 10.74 -1.44 -13.41
CA ALA A 21 10.03 -2.30 -12.46
C ALA A 21 8.83 -2.95 -13.15
N ARG A 22 8.68 -4.26 -12.99
CA ARG A 22 7.44 -4.96 -13.33
C ARG A 22 6.51 -4.83 -12.14
N PRO A 23 5.32 -4.24 -12.29
CA PRO A 23 4.33 -4.27 -11.21
C PRO A 23 3.95 -5.72 -10.91
N THR A 24 3.63 -6.01 -9.66
CA THR A 24 2.94 -7.24 -9.29
C THR A 24 1.85 -7.52 -10.31
N THR A 25 1.83 -8.69 -10.90
CA THR A 25 0.88 -9.00 -11.97
C THR A 25 -0.55 -8.88 -11.45
N ASP A 26 -1.49 -8.47 -12.30
CA ASP A 26 -2.92 -8.41 -11.93
C ASP A 26 -3.39 -9.75 -11.37
N PHE A 27 -2.90 -10.87 -11.92
CA PHE A 27 -3.18 -12.23 -11.45
C PHE A 27 -2.69 -12.46 -10.00
N ALA A 28 -1.43 -12.17 -9.70
CA ALA A 28 -0.88 -12.36 -8.37
C ALA A 28 -1.56 -11.43 -7.35
N LYS A 29 -1.79 -10.17 -7.74
CA LYS A 29 -2.50 -9.17 -6.93
C LYS A 29 -3.92 -9.62 -6.59
N GLU A 30 -4.70 -10.04 -7.56
CA GLU A 30 -6.08 -10.52 -7.36
C GLU A 30 -6.10 -11.70 -6.38
N ASN A 31 -5.22 -12.68 -6.60
CA ASN A 31 -5.19 -13.89 -5.78
C ASN A 31 -4.74 -13.61 -4.34
N ILE A 32 -3.69 -12.78 -4.12
CA ILE A 32 -3.27 -12.47 -2.75
C ILE A 32 -4.37 -11.70 -2.00
N PHE A 33 -5.01 -10.72 -2.62
CA PHE A 33 -6.11 -10.01 -1.99
C PHE A 33 -7.33 -10.90 -1.69
N ASN A 34 -7.62 -11.91 -2.54
CA ASN A 34 -8.67 -12.91 -2.27
C ASN A 34 -8.32 -13.76 -1.04
N VAL A 35 -7.05 -14.11 -0.85
CA VAL A 35 -6.59 -14.80 0.37
C VAL A 35 -6.77 -13.91 1.59
N LEU A 36 -6.40 -12.63 1.49
CA LEU A 36 -6.40 -11.68 2.60
C LEU A 36 -7.80 -11.37 3.15
N THR A 37 -8.87 -11.53 2.37
CA THR A 37 -10.25 -11.36 2.88
C THR A 37 -10.60 -12.30 4.04
N ARG A 38 -9.82 -13.35 4.27
CA ARG A 38 -9.97 -14.27 5.43
C ARG A 38 -9.35 -13.74 6.71
N TYR A 39 -8.48 -12.74 6.59
CA TYR A 39 -7.67 -12.22 7.70
C TYR A 39 -8.03 -10.80 8.07
N ILE A 40 -8.44 -9.98 7.10
CA ILE A 40 -8.63 -8.55 7.31
C ILE A 40 -9.74 -8.00 6.40
N ASP A 41 -10.57 -7.10 6.95
CA ASP A 41 -11.42 -6.22 6.18
C ASP A 41 -10.65 -4.92 5.93
N PHE A 42 -10.64 -4.48 4.67
CA PHE A 42 -9.89 -3.30 4.26
C PHE A 42 -10.64 -1.98 4.48
N GLU A 43 -11.95 -2.02 4.77
CA GLU A 43 -12.74 -0.80 4.98
C GLU A 43 -12.33 -0.09 6.27
N GLY A 44 -12.01 1.20 6.16
CA GLY A 44 -11.70 2.06 7.31
C GLY A 44 -10.33 1.85 7.98
N ILE A 45 -9.50 0.94 7.48
CA ILE A 45 -8.19 0.65 8.09
C ILE A 45 -7.06 1.54 7.56
N SER A 46 -5.95 1.57 8.31
CA SER A 46 -4.68 2.18 7.90
C SER A 46 -3.74 1.15 7.28
N ALA A 47 -3.13 1.50 6.14
CA ALA A 47 -2.25 0.61 5.40
C ALA A 47 -0.93 1.29 5.01
N LEU A 48 0.14 0.49 4.94
CA LEU A 48 1.47 0.90 4.51
C LEU A 48 1.93 0.03 3.33
N ASP A 49 2.33 0.66 2.24
CA ASP A 49 2.87 0.02 1.05
C ASP A 49 4.35 0.40 0.89
N LEU A 50 5.24 -0.54 1.22
CA LEU A 50 6.69 -0.39 1.18
C LEU A 50 7.24 -0.91 -0.15
N PHE A 51 8.17 -0.16 -0.75
CA PHE A 51 8.68 -0.42 -2.10
C PHE A 51 7.57 -0.34 -3.15
N SER A 52 6.72 0.66 -3.06
CA SER A 52 5.43 0.73 -3.77
C SER A 52 5.53 0.79 -5.30
N GLY A 53 6.71 0.99 -5.88
CA GLY A 53 6.94 0.92 -7.32
C GLY A 53 5.98 1.81 -8.11
N THR A 54 5.03 1.20 -8.83
CA THR A 54 4.01 1.91 -9.58
C THR A 54 2.78 2.33 -8.74
N GLY A 55 2.73 1.98 -7.46
CA GLY A 55 1.60 2.22 -6.58
C GLY A 55 0.40 1.30 -6.82
N SER A 56 0.62 0.16 -7.49
CA SER A 56 -0.45 -0.79 -7.83
C SER A 56 -1.19 -1.30 -6.60
N ILE A 57 -0.45 -1.59 -5.52
CA ILE A 57 -1.01 -2.05 -4.25
C ILE A 57 -1.65 -0.88 -3.50
N SER A 58 -0.99 0.27 -3.42
CA SER A 58 -1.53 1.46 -2.76
C SER A 58 -2.89 1.87 -3.33
N LEU A 59 -3.04 1.91 -4.66
CA LEU A 59 -4.30 2.27 -5.32
C LEU A 59 -5.39 1.20 -5.14
N GLU A 60 -5.02 -0.07 -5.08
CA GLU A 60 -5.93 -1.17 -4.75
C GLU A 60 -6.47 -1.04 -3.32
N LEU A 61 -5.60 -0.73 -2.34
CA LEU A 61 -5.96 -0.50 -0.94
C LEU A 61 -6.94 0.67 -0.79
N VAL A 62 -6.65 1.80 -1.45
CA VAL A 62 -7.59 2.95 -1.49
C VAL A 62 -8.93 2.54 -2.11
N SER A 63 -8.91 1.74 -3.18
CA SER A 63 -10.14 1.28 -3.83
C SER A 63 -10.96 0.34 -2.96
N ARG A 64 -10.33 -0.40 -2.08
CA ARG A 64 -10.98 -1.34 -1.13
C ARG A 64 -11.49 -0.67 0.15
N GLY A 65 -11.32 0.65 0.28
CA GLY A 65 -11.89 1.41 1.39
C GLY A 65 -10.94 1.72 2.53
N CYS A 66 -9.63 1.46 2.38
CA CYS A 66 -8.67 1.92 3.39
C CYS A 66 -8.78 3.43 3.58
N GLU A 67 -8.94 3.86 4.84
CA GLU A 67 -9.10 5.27 5.19
C GLU A 67 -7.79 6.04 5.07
N HIS A 68 -6.67 5.37 5.35
CA HIS A 68 -5.34 5.97 5.31
C HIS A 68 -4.32 5.01 4.72
N VAL A 69 -3.74 5.36 3.58
CA VAL A 69 -2.70 4.59 2.89
C VAL A 69 -1.43 5.42 2.80
N VAL A 70 -0.33 4.88 3.31
CA VAL A 70 1.01 5.45 3.13
C VAL A 70 1.77 4.60 2.13
N SER A 71 2.28 5.24 1.08
CA SER A 71 3.08 4.63 0.00
C SER A 71 4.51 5.14 0.11
N VAL A 72 5.49 4.25 0.19
CA VAL A 72 6.92 4.63 0.29
C VAL A 72 7.67 4.13 -0.94
N GLU A 73 8.23 5.08 -1.70
CA GLU A 73 8.97 4.80 -2.94
C GLU A 73 10.22 5.69 -3.03
N MET A 74 11.35 5.09 -3.33
CA MET A 74 12.63 5.80 -3.43
C MET A 74 12.82 6.47 -4.79
N ASP A 75 12.41 5.81 -5.86
CA ASP A 75 12.55 6.32 -7.22
C ASP A 75 11.67 7.55 -7.45
N ARG A 76 12.26 8.61 -8.01
CA ARG A 76 11.60 9.89 -8.22
C ARG A 76 10.44 9.79 -9.22
N ASP A 77 10.64 9.05 -10.29
CA ASP A 77 9.68 8.99 -11.39
C ASP A 77 8.52 8.08 -11.03
N HIS A 78 8.78 6.97 -10.34
CA HIS A 78 7.75 6.13 -9.74
C HIS A 78 6.91 6.91 -8.72
N HIS A 79 7.56 7.61 -7.79
CA HIS A 79 6.85 8.44 -6.80
C HIS A 79 5.95 9.49 -7.46
N ARG A 80 6.44 10.20 -8.49
CA ARG A 80 5.64 11.16 -9.26
C ARG A 80 4.44 10.49 -9.93
N PHE A 81 4.66 9.33 -10.53
CA PHE A 81 3.60 8.54 -11.18
C PHE A 81 2.51 8.13 -10.18
N ILE A 82 2.88 7.66 -9.00
CA ILE A 82 1.92 7.35 -7.91
C ILE A 82 1.06 8.56 -7.59
N GLN A 83 1.66 9.73 -7.41
CA GLN A 83 0.93 10.97 -7.12
C GLN A 83 -0.02 11.37 -8.25
N GLU A 84 0.39 11.20 -9.50
CA GLU A 84 -0.45 11.49 -10.67
C GLU A 84 -1.63 10.52 -10.77
N CYS A 85 -1.39 9.22 -10.58
CA CYS A 85 -2.45 8.20 -10.56
C CYS A 85 -3.48 8.50 -9.49
N PHE A 86 -3.02 8.83 -8.29
CA PHE A 86 -3.90 9.15 -7.17
C PHE A 86 -4.72 10.42 -7.43
N ARG A 87 -4.10 11.49 -7.96
CA ARG A 87 -4.80 12.71 -8.33
C ARG A 87 -5.89 12.45 -9.39
N LYS A 88 -5.58 11.62 -10.39
CA LYS A 88 -6.56 11.21 -11.41
C LYS A 88 -7.70 10.38 -10.79
N LEU A 89 -7.39 9.52 -9.83
CA LEU A 89 -8.38 8.70 -9.15
C LEU A 89 -9.40 9.55 -8.38
N LEU A 90 -8.93 10.57 -7.68
CA LEU A 90 -9.79 11.50 -6.92
C LEU A 90 -10.45 12.57 -7.80
N GLY A 91 -9.76 13.06 -8.82
CA GLY A 91 -10.22 14.16 -9.68
C GLY A 91 -11.44 13.80 -10.54
N ASP A 92 -11.66 12.54 -10.83
CA ASP A 92 -12.83 12.09 -11.60
C ASP A 92 -14.15 12.04 -10.79
N HIS A 93 -14.10 12.38 -9.51
CA HIS A 93 -15.32 12.55 -8.69
C HIS A 93 -15.78 14.01 -8.56
N GLY A 94 -15.09 14.95 -9.19
CA GLY A 94 -15.28 16.40 -9.01
C GLY A 94 -15.51 17.21 -10.26
N ASP A 95 -15.97 16.69 -11.40
CA ASP A 95 -16.35 17.61 -12.48
C ASP A 95 -17.52 17.13 -13.36
N HIS A 96 -18.73 17.24 -12.81
CA HIS A 96 -19.88 17.73 -13.57
C HIS A 96 -20.42 19.02 -12.95
N GLY A 97 -19.58 19.84 -12.36
CA GLY A 97 -19.92 21.11 -11.72
C GLY A 97 -18.78 22.12 -11.73
N ASP A 98 -18.77 22.98 -12.73
CA ASP A 98 -18.28 24.36 -12.69
C ASP A 98 -16.79 24.63 -12.34
N ARG A 99 -15.96 24.67 -13.39
CA ARG A 99 -14.61 25.28 -13.39
C ARG A 99 -14.59 26.80 -13.08
N SER A 100 -15.73 27.42 -12.74
CA SER A 100 -15.84 28.86 -12.52
C SER A 100 -15.60 29.34 -11.09
N MET A 101 -15.40 28.42 -10.12
CA MET A 101 -15.33 28.76 -8.69
C MET A 101 -13.92 29.06 -8.14
N ILE A 102 -12.88 29.11 -8.97
CA ILE A 102 -11.51 29.43 -8.49
C ILE A 102 -11.23 30.95 -8.44
N ALA A 103 -12.19 31.79 -8.81
CA ALA A 103 -11.96 33.24 -8.93
C ALA A 103 -13.03 34.10 -8.27
N ARG A 104 -13.50 33.76 -7.07
CA ARG A 104 -14.23 34.75 -6.24
C ARG A 104 -13.89 34.62 -4.77
N ASN A 105 -13.25 35.67 -4.29
CA ASN A 105 -12.84 35.95 -2.92
C ASN A 105 -14.08 36.20 -2.04
N GLU A 106 -14.83 35.14 -1.69
CA GLU A 106 -15.91 35.22 -0.72
C GLU A 106 -15.50 34.49 0.55
N ARG A 107 -15.61 35.20 1.69
CA ARG A 107 -15.34 34.70 3.04
C ARG A 107 -16.15 33.42 3.30
N ILE A 108 -15.51 32.25 3.21
CA ILE A 108 -16.13 30.98 3.57
C ILE A 108 -16.20 30.92 5.10
N THR A 109 -17.37 31.18 5.65
CA THR A 109 -17.68 31.14 7.09
C THR A 109 -18.15 29.77 7.58
N ARG A 110 -18.02 28.70 6.79
CA ARG A 110 -18.27 27.32 7.20
C ARG A 110 -16.98 26.50 7.11
N PRO A 111 -16.62 25.72 8.15
CA PRO A 111 -15.51 24.78 8.03
C PRO A 111 -15.88 23.77 6.93
N VAL A 112 -15.16 23.82 5.82
CA VAL A 112 -15.20 22.74 4.82
C VAL A 112 -14.70 21.50 5.55
N PRO A 113 -15.41 20.35 5.52
CA PRO A 113 -14.88 19.12 6.08
C PRO A 113 -13.51 18.90 5.43
N VAL A 114 -12.46 18.79 6.23
CA VAL A 114 -11.15 18.33 5.75
C VAL A 114 -11.40 16.91 5.28
N ILE A 115 -11.59 16.73 3.97
CA ILE A 115 -11.65 15.39 3.37
C ILE A 115 -10.24 14.83 3.64
N ALA A 116 -10.14 13.90 4.58
CA ALA A 116 -8.91 13.20 4.85
C ALA A 116 -8.41 12.64 3.52
N VAL A 117 -7.19 13.03 3.11
CA VAL A 117 -6.59 12.53 1.88
C VAL A 117 -6.28 11.05 2.13
N PRO A 118 -6.95 10.09 1.48
CA PRO A 118 -6.84 8.68 1.83
C PRO A 118 -5.48 8.08 1.49
N MET A 119 -4.58 8.84 0.83
CA MET A 119 -3.26 8.35 0.46
C MET A 119 -2.20 9.44 0.53
N ILE A 120 -1.05 9.07 1.10
CA ILE A 120 0.16 9.89 1.15
C ILE A 120 1.29 9.12 0.46
N ALA A 121 1.88 9.69 -0.60
CA ALA A 121 3.07 9.15 -1.24
C ALA A 121 4.32 9.85 -0.67
N ILE A 122 5.21 9.07 -0.07
CA ILE A 122 6.48 9.52 0.51
C ILE A 122 7.61 9.08 -0.41
N ARG A 123 8.44 10.05 -0.86
CA ARG A 123 9.67 9.73 -1.55
C ARG A 123 10.79 9.51 -0.55
N GLY A 124 11.26 8.29 -0.40
CA GLY A 124 12.31 7.99 0.55
C GLY A 124 12.79 6.54 0.53
N ASP A 125 13.90 6.32 1.21
CA ASP A 125 14.44 4.99 1.47
C ASP A 125 13.59 4.27 2.50
N VAL A 126 13.17 3.03 2.21
CA VAL A 126 12.27 2.23 3.04
C VAL A 126 12.88 1.93 4.41
N PHE A 127 14.17 1.62 4.49
CA PHE A 127 14.81 1.32 5.78
C PHE A 127 14.89 2.55 6.70
N ARG A 128 15.13 3.73 6.12
CA ARG A 128 15.07 4.99 6.87
C ARG A 128 13.65 5.27 7.35
N TYR A 129 12.65 5.03 6.48
CA TYR A 129 11.26 5.20 6.84
C TYR A 129 10.87 4.27 8.00
N ILE A 130 11.13 2.97 7.92
CA ILE A 130 10.84 1.99 8.98
C ILE A 130 11.48 2.43 10.31
N LYS A 131 12.75 2.88 10.29
CA LYS A 131 13.49 3.30 11.50
C LYS A 131 12.92 4.56 12.15
N SER A 132 12.34 5.48 11.38
CA SER A 132 11.86 6.78 11.86
C SER A 132 10.34 6.84 12.08
N CYS A 133 9.58 5.95 11.46
CA CYS A 133 8.13 5.93 11.55
C CYS A 133 7.67 5.61 12.98
N LYS A 134 6.69 6.39 13.46
CA LYS A 134 6.05 6.21 14.79
C LYS A 134 4.59 5.77 14.66
N GLN A 135 4.08 5.75 13.43
CA GLN A 135 2.72 5.33 13.15
C GLN A 135 2.64 3.81 13.10
N GLN A 136 1.52 3.26 13.55
CA GLN A 136 1.18 1.85 13.41
C GLN A 136 0.09 1.69 12.36
N PHE A 137 0.10 0.54 11.69
CA PHE A 137 -0.80 0.19 10.60
C PHE A 137 -1.52 -1.12 10.89
N ASP A 138 -2.74 -1.22 10.39
CA ASP A 138 -3.51 -2.46 10.42
C ASP A 138 -2.99 -3.46 9.36
N PHE A 139 -2.48 -2.92 8.25
CA PHE A 139 -1.97 -3.70 7.13
C PHE A 139 -0.65 -3.12 6.60
N ILE A 140 0.33 -3.98 6.35
CA ILE A 140 1.58 -3.62 5.68
C ILE A 140 1.81 -4.55 4.50
N PHE A 141 2.11 -4.00 3.34
CA PHE A 141 2.59 -4.72 2.18
C PHE A 141 4.03 -4.30 1.88
N ALA A 142 4.89 -5.25 1.55
CA ALA A 142 6.27 -4.96 1.17
C ALA A 142 6.71 -5.86 0.01
N ASP A 143 7.15 -5.24 -1.10
CA ASP A 143 7.65 -5.90 -2.31
C ASP A 143 9.06 -5.38 -2.65
N PRO A 144 10.09 -5.79 -1.89
CA PRO A 144 11.45 -5.35 -2.14
C PRO A 144 12.03 -5.97 -3.42
N PRO A 145 12.99 -5.30 -4.09
CA PRO A 145 13.75 -5.92 -5.16
C PRO A 145 14.38 -7.24 -4.69
N TYR A 146 14.17 -8.34 -5.43
CA TYR A 146 14.62 -9.68 -5.00
C TYR A 146 16.14 -9.79 -4.85
N ALA A 147 16.91 -8.93 -5.52
CA ALA A 147 18.37 -8.87 -5.40
C ALA A 147 18.84 -8.07 -4.16
N LEU A 148 17.92 -7.52 -3.37
CA LEU A 148 18.28 -6.75 -2.17
C LEU A 148 18.83 -7.68 -1.09
N LYS A 149 20.08 -7.43 -0.65
CA LYS A 149 20.75 -8.27 0.36
C LYS A 149 20.04 -8.27 1.72
N GLU A 150 19.45 -7.16 2.07
CA GLU A 150 18.72 -6.93 3.32
C GLU A 150 17.30 -7.51 3.29
N LEU A 151 16.83 -8.04 2.15
CA LEU A 151 15.47 -8.55 1.99
C LEU A 151 15.04 -9.47 3.14
N PRO A 152 15.82 -10.48 3.58
CA PRO A 152 15.39 -11.40 4.64
C PRO A 152 15.19 -10.71 6.01
N THR A 153 15.73 -9.51 6.21
CA THR A 153 15.65 -8.80 7.50
C THR A 153 14.41 -7.92 7.62
N ILE A 154 13.71 -7.66 6.51
CA ILE A 154 12.62 -6.68 6.46
C ILE A 154 11.44 -7.07 7.38
N PRO A 155 10.92 -8.32 7.37
CA PRO A 155 9.83 -8.69 8.26
C PRO A 155 10.20 -8.47 9.73
N GLY A 156 11.35 -8.99 10.18
CA GLY A 156 11.83 -8.80 11.54
C GLY A 156 11.97 -7.34 11.94
N LEU A 157 12.46 -6.49 11.03
CA LEU A 157 12.61 -5.05 11.29
C LEU A 157 11.25 -4.35 11.47
N ILE A 158 10.22 -4.73 10.69
CA ILE A 158 8.86 -4.20 10.82
C ILE A 158 8.27 -4.54 12.19
N PHE A 159 8.46 -5.79 12.66
CA PHE A 159 8.01 -6.21 13.98
C PHE A 159 8.81 -5.56 15.11
N GLU A 160 10.14 -5.51 15.01
CA GLU A 160 11.02 -4.84 15.99
C GLU A 160 10.65 -3.36 16.18
N LYS A 161 10.32 -2.66 15.11
CA LYS A 161 9.92 -1.25 15.18
C LYS A 161 8.45 -1.03 15.56
N GLY A 162 7.70 -2.10 15.73
CA GLY A 162 6.30 -2.04 16.17
C GLY A 162 5.38 -1.32 15.18
N LEU A 163 5.63 -1.46 13.86
CA LEU A 163 4.83 -0.78 12.85
C LEU A 163 3.45 -1.40 12.62
N LEU A 164 3.21 -2.61 13.10
CA LEU A 164 1.89 -3.25 13.06
C LEU A 164 1.13 -2.99 14.36
N LYS A 165 -0.16 -2.68 14.23
CA LYS A 165 -1.11 -2.73 15.34
C LYS A 165 -1.32 -4.19 15.77
N ASP A 166 -1.93 -4.40 16.93
CA ASP A 166 -2.35 -5.73 17.35
C ASP A 166 -3.35 -6.30 16.32
N ASP A 167 -3.26 -7.60 16.04
CA ASP A 167 -3.94 -8.30 14.95
C ASP A 167 -3.59 -7.84 13.52
N GLY A 168 -2.66 -6.90 13.38
CA GLY A 168 -2.21 -6.39 12.10
C GLY A 168 -1.52 -7.45 11.24
N ILE A 169 -1.65 -7.29 9.92
CA ILE A 169 -1.16 -8.23 8.91
C ILE A 169 -0.02 -7.62 8.11
N LEU A 170 1.09 -8.36 7.96
CA LEU A 170 2.13 -8.07 6.98
C LEU A 170 2.06 -9.09 5.84
N VAL A 171 2.04 -8.60 4.62
CA VAL A 171 2.26 -9.38 3.40
C VAL A 171 3.61 -9.01 2.82
N PHE A 172 4.44 -10.01 2.64
CA PHE A 172 5.80 -9.84 2.16
C PHE A 172 6.02 -10.62 0.88
N GLU A 173 6.25 -9.90 -0.23
CA GLU A 173 6.59 -10.49 -1.52
C GLU A 173 8.10 -10.78 -1.56
N HIS A 174 8.48 -11.96 -2.07
CA HIS A 174 9.87 -12.38 -2.12
C HIS A 174 10.17 -13.40 -3.21
N GLY A 175 11.44 -13.64 -3.48
CA GLY A 175 11.90 -14.71 -4.36
C GLY A 175 11.72 -16.10 -3.73
N LYS A 176 11.72 -17.14 -4.58
CA LYS A 176 11.52 -18.53 -4.18
C LYS A 176 12.58 -19.08 -3.19
N ASP A 177 13.74 -18.43 -3.12
CA ASP A 177 14.88 -18.90 -2.31
C ASP A 177 14.79 -18.42 -0.84
N ASN A 178 13.71 -17.69 -0.50
CA ASN A 178 13.49 -17.21 0.87
C ASN A 178 12.40 -18.05 1.54
N ASP A 179 12.68 -18.50 2.75
CA ASP A 179 11.76 -19.22 3.62
C ASP A 179 11.63 -18.50 4.98
N PHE A 180 10.42 -18.15 5.33
CA PHE A 180 10.08 -17.44 6.57
C PHE A 180 9.25 -18.29 7.53
N SER A 181 9.10 -19.60 7.27
CA SER A 181 8.24 -20.50 8.07
C SER A 181 8.67 -20.65 9.54
N SER A 182 9.91 -20.31 9.86
CA SER A 182 10.44 -20.31 11.24
C SER A 182 10.19 -19.01 12.00
N ASP A 183 9.67 -17.96 11.37
CA ASP A 183 9.38 -16.69 12.05
C ASP A 183 8.18 -16.88 12.99
N PRO A 184 8.23 -16.41 14.25
CA PRO A 184 7.14 -16.57 15.21
C PRO A 184 5.81 -15.93 14.80
N HIS A 185 5.84 -14.95 13.91
CA HIS A 185 4.65 -14.27 13.39
C HIS A 185 4.14 -14.85 12.08
N PHE A 186 4.84 -15.86 11.52
CA PHE A 186 4.48 -16.45 10.23
C PHE A 186 3.12 -17.17 10.30
N VAL A 187 2.26 -16.90 9.31
CA VAL A 187 0.93 -17.51 9.21
C VAL A 187 0.88 -18.52 8.07
N GLU A 188 1.18 -18.07 6.85
CA GLU A 188 1.17 -18.94 5.68
C GLU A 188 2.02 -18.39 4.53
N HIS A 189 2.40 -19.28 3.61
CA HIS A 189 3.03 -18.96 2.34
C HIS A 189 2.08 -19.23 1.18
N ARG A 190 2.09 -18.34 0.19
CA ARG A 190 1.30 -18.46 -1.04
C ARG A 190 2.18 -18.19 -2.26
N THR A 191 1.99 -19.01 -3.29
CA THR A 191 2.66 -18.84 -4.59
C THR A 191 1.63 -18.65 -5.69
N PHE A 192 1.78 -17.58 -6.48
CA PHE A 192 0.94 -17.30 -7.63
C PHE A 192 1.82 -17.06 -8.86
N GLY A 193 1.93 -18.08 -9.72
CA GLY A 193 2.91 -18.09 -10.82
C GLY A 193 4.33 -18.13 -10.30
N SER A 194 5.13 -17.11 -10.59
CA SER A 194 6.50 -16.95 -10.10
C SER A 194 6.62 -16.06 -8.85
N VAL A 195 5.50 -15.56 -8.34
CA VAL A 195 5.45 -14.64 -7.21
C VAL A 195 5.17 -15.40 -5.93
N ASN A 196 5.95 -15.17 -4.89
CA ASN A 196 5.79 -15.77 -3.58
C ASN A 196 5.44 -14.70 -2.55
N PHE A 197 4.48 -15.02 -1.68
CA PHE A 197 4.06 -14.18 -0.58
C PHE A 197 4.15 -14.94 0.73
N SER A 198 4.78 -14.37 1.73
CA SER A 198 4.66 -14.79 3.11
C SER A 198 3.74 -13.84 3.86
N ILE A 199 2.78 -14.38 4.59
CA ILE A 199 1.83 -13.64 5.40
C ILE A 199 2.21 -13.81 6.86
N PHE A 200 2.27 -12.70 7.58
CA PHE A 200 2.58 -12.64 9.01
C PHE A 200 1.46 -11.91 9.74
N ARG A 201 1.25 -12.26 11.01
CA ARG A 201 0.28 -11.60 11.88
C ARG A 201 0.92 -11.23 13.21
N LYS A 202 0.67 -10.03 13.68
CA LYS A 202 0.99 -9.65 15.04
C LYS A 202 -0.15 -10.11 15.94
N GLU A 203 0.13 -11.04 16.85
CA GLU A 203 -0.85 -11.45 17.87
C GLU A 203 -1.20 -10.27 18.78
N ALA A 204 -2.47 -10.22 19.20
CA ALA A 204 -2.91 -9.24 20.18
C ALA A 204 -2.14 -9.46 21.50
N THR A 205 -1.61 -8.39 22.06
CA THR A 205 -1.00 -8.44 23.38
C THR A 205 -2.11 -8.74 24.39
N ALA A 206 -2.07 -9.90 25.05
CA ALA A 206 -3.04 -10.22 26.08
C ALA A 206 -3.00 -9.12 27.15
N SER A 207 -4.11 -8.38 27.27
CA SER A 207 -4.27 -7.42 28.36
C SER A 207 -4.38 -8.24 29.66
N LEU A 208 -3.34 -8.15 30.52
CA LEU A 208 -3.31 -8.70 31.87
C LEU A 208 -4.21 -7.85 32.78
#